data_8e6fc0346a69a930aef99e7b8abbdb20
#
_entry.id   8e6fc0346a69a930aef99e7b8abbdb20
#
_cell.length_a   1.000
_cell.length_b   1.000
_cell.length_c   1.000
_cell.angle_alpha   90.00
_cell.angle_beta   90.00
_cell.angle_gamma   90.00
#
_symmetry.space_group_name_H-M   'P 1'
#
loop_
_entity.id
_entity.type
_entity.pdbx_description
1 polymer ?
#
loop_
_entity_poly.entity_id
_entity_poly.type
_entity_poly.pdbx_seq_one_letter_code
_entity_poly.pdbx_strand_id
1 'polypeptide(L)'
;MEKVKFDGFINRYNLGGEVESVMVKSEGSNLSVRMISDDKTLLGDVSVSGTDFPEGEFGIYTTSQLKGLLSVLDNTIKVEEVTGALKFSDKGTKMQYMLAAPSVIPQVPDLKQLPPFNVEVTLNDEFVNKFIKSKGALSDADTFTFTC
;
A
#
# COMPACT_ATOMS: atom_id res chain seq x y z
N MET A 1 7.93 11.21 -11.18
CA MET A 1 7.70 9.78 -10.81
C MET A 1 6.68 9.16 -11.75
N GLU A 2 6.84 7.91 -12.12
CA GLU A 2 5.81 7.15 -12.84
C GLU A 2 4.66 6.82 -11.88
N LYS A 3 3.44 7.24 -12.22
CA LYS A 3 2.25 7.01 -11.42
C LYS A 3 2.00 5.51 -11.16
N VAL A 4 2.24 4.66 -12.15
CA VAL A 4 2.04 3.22 -12.05
C VAL A 4 2.86 2.57 -10.92
N LYS A 5 4.04 3.10 -10.61
CA LYS A 5 4.85 2.62 -9.48
C LYS A 5 4.19 2.96 -8.15
N PHE A 6 3.67 4.18 -8.04
CA PHE A 6 3.00 4.62 -6.82
C PHE A 6 1.65 3.92 -6.61
N ASP A 7 0.86 3.77 -7.68
CA ASP A 7 -0.38 2.99 -7.65
C ASP A 7 -0.12 1.53 -7.25
N GLY A 8 0.95 0.93 -7.80
CA GLY A 8 1.38 -0.42 -7.43
C GLY A 8 1.78 -0.55 -5.96
N PHE A 9 2.49 0.44 -5.43
CA PHE A 9 2.83 0.51 -4.01
C PHE A 9 1.58 0.61 -3.13
N ILE A 10 0.67 1.53 -3.48
CA ILE A 10 -0.59 1.71 -2.75
C ILE A 10 -1.43 0.43 -2.77
N ASN A 11 -1.60 -0.20 -3.92
CA ASN A 11 -2.41 -1.41 -4.04
C ASN A 11 -1.88 -2.57 -3.20
N ARG A 12 -0.55 -2.66 -3.03
CA ARG A 12 0.09 -3.71 -2.22
C ARG A 12 -0.19 -3.56 -0.73
N TYR A 13 -0.26 -2.35 -0.20
CA TYR A 13 -0.54 -2.17 1.22
C TYR A 13 -2.04 -1.99 1.53
N ASN A 14 -2.79 -1.39 0.60
CA ASN A 14 -4.22 -1.12 0.81
C ASN A 14 -5.09 -2.40 0.74
N LEU A 15 -4.63 -3.44 0.03
CA LEU A 15 -5.28 -4.76 -0.07
C LEU A 15 -6.78 -4.68 -0.40
N GLY A 16 -7.14 -3.79 -1.34
CA GLY A 16 -8.53 -3.63 -1.75
C GLY A 16 -9.42 -2.84 -0.79
N GLY A 17 -8.83 -2.16 0.19
CA GLY A 17 -9.54 -1.36 1.19
C GLY A 17 -9.42 -1.89 2.63
N GLU A 18 -8.76 -3.04 2.82
CA GLU A 18 -8.56 -3.61 4.16
C GLU A 18 -7.62 -2.76 5.04
N VAL A 19 -6.76 -1.95 4.42
CA VAL A 19 -5.84 -1.04 5.11
C VAL A 19 -5.97 0.36 4.53
N GLU A 20 -6.62 1.25 5.26
CA GLU A 20 -6.87 2.63 4.83
C GLU A 20 -5.88 3.63 5.42
N SER A 21 -5.45 3.43 6.66
CA SER A 21 -4.62 4.37 7.39
C SER A 21 -3.21 3.84 7.60
N VAL A 22 -2.21 4.56 7.07
CA VAL A 22 -0.81 4.14 7.13
C VAL A 22 0.14 5.32 7.29
N MET A 23 1.33 5.06 7.84
CA MET A 23 2.48 5.95 7.78
C MET A 23 3.40 5.51 6.64
N VAL A 24 3.47 6.30 5.58
CA VAL A 24 4.40 6.09 4.47
C VAL A 24 5.72 6.76 4.81
N LYS A 25 6.82 6.03 4.71
CA LYS A 25 8.17 6.53 4.90
C LYS A 25 8.91 6.58 3.58
N SER A 26 9.53 7.72 3.29
CA SER A 26 10.37 7.93 2.12
C SER A 26 11.80 8.25 2.53
N GLU A 27 12.74 7.43 2.11
CA GLU A 27 14.18 7.61 2.34
C GLU A 27 14.95 7.39 1.04
N GLY A 28 15.64 8.43 0.55
CA GLY A 28 16.30 8.40 -0.75
C GLY A 28 15.30 8.13 -1.86
N SER A 29 15.51 7.06 -2.63
CA SER A 29 14.58 6.64 -3.68
C SER A 29 13.64 5.51 -3.26
N ASN A 30 13.51 5.26 -1.96
CA ASN A 30 12.76 4.12 -1.43
C ASN A 30 11.51 4.58 -0.66
N LEU A 31 10.34 4.06 -1.04
CA LEU A 31 9.11 4.19 -0.28
C LEU A 31 8.86 2.90 0.50
N SER A 32 8.49 3.03 1.75
CA SER A 32 8.12 1.90 2.59
C SER A 32 6.93 2.21 3.47
N VAL A 33 6.21 1.16 3.84
CA VAL A 33 5.10 1.22 4.76
C VAL A 33 5.04 -0.07 5.55
N ARG A 34 4.86 0.05 6.86
CA ARG A 34 4.40 -1.05 7.72
C ARG A 34 2.92 -0.84 7.97
N MET A 35 2.17 -1.90 7.87
CA MET A 35 0.72 -1.84 7.94
C MET A 35 0.14 -2.90 8.85
N ILE A 36 -1.02 -2.59 9.40
CA ILE A 36 -1.85 -3.51 10.17
C ILE A 36 -3.30 -3.30 9.75
N SER A 37 -4.05 -4.39 9.55
CA SER A 37 -5.49 -4.31 9.30
C SER A 37 -6.26 -3.85 10.54
N ASP A 38 -7.45 -3.28 10.35
CA ASP A 38 -8.26 -2.75 11.44
C ASP A 38 -8.63 -3.82 12.46
N ASP A 39 -8.88 -5.05 12.00
CA ASP A 39 -9.15 -6.22 12.83
C ASP A 39 -7.89 -6.85 13.45
N LYS A 40 -6.70 -6.33 13.11
CA LYS A 40 -5.37 -6.78 13.58
C LYS A 40 -5.02 -8.22 13.20
N THR A 41 -5.67 -8.78 12.20
CA THR A 41 -5.37 -10.14 11.72
C THR A 41 -4.25 -10.19 10.69
N LEU A 42 -3.94 -9.06 10.05
CA LEU A 42 -2.91 -8.93 9.04
C LEU A 42 -1.88 -7.87 9.43
N LEU A 43 -0.62 -8.25 9.39
CA LEU A 43 0.54 -7.37 9.55
C LEU A 43 1.44 -7.54 8.32
N GLY A 44 1.94 -6.43 7.78
CA GLY A 44 2.79 -6.50 6.60
C GLY A 44 3.75 -5.33 6.48
N ASP A 45 4.80 -5.56 5.68
CA ASP A 45 5.76 -4.56 5.25
C ASP A 45 5.77 -4.53 3.71
N VAL A 46 5.63 -3.35 3.13
CA VAL A 46 5.69 -3.13 1.69
C VAL A 46 6.73 -2.08 1.39
N SER A 47 7.57 -2.36 0.40
CA SER A 47 8.55 -1.38 -0.08
C SER A 47 8.63 -1.36 -1.60
N VAL A 48 9.02 -0.21 -2.15
CA VAL A 48 9.31 -0.02 -3.57
C VAL A 48 10.49 0.95 -3.72
N SER A 49 11.40 0.62 -4.62
CA SER A 49 12.58 1.42 -4.91
C SER A 49 12.47 2.15 -6.26
N GLY A 50 13.34 3.13 -6.48
CA GLY A 50 13.38 3.90 -7.72
C GLY A 50 12.20 4.86 -7.85
N THR A 51 11.79 5.46 -6.75
CA THR A 51 10.76 6.50 -6.68
C THR A 51 11.42 7.87 -6.57
N ASP A 52 10.75 8.87 -7.13
CA ASP A 52 11.09 10.29 -6.96
C ASP A 52 9.99 10.91 -6.09
N PHE A 53 10.07 10.63 -4.79
CA PHE A 53 9.12 11.07 -3.79
C PHE A 53 9.85 11.96 -2.77
N PRO A 54 9.23 13.00 -2.21
CA PRO A 54 9.86 13.82 -1.17
C PRO A 54 10.26 12.96 0.02
N GLU A 55 11.42 13.25 0.63
CA GLU A 55 11.88 12.54 1.83
C GLU A 55 11.05 12.92 3.05
N GLY A 56 10.74 11.94 3.89
CA GLY A 56 9.99 12.17 5.12
C GLY A 56 9.00 11.07 5.48
N GLU A 57 8.14 11.38 6.43
CA GLU A 57 7.07 10.50 6.91
C GLU A 57 5.71 11.15 6.64
N PHE A 58 4.84 10.44 5.97
CA PHE A 58 3.58 10.97 5.46
C PHE A 58 2.40 10.14 5.97
N GLY A 59 1.59 10.73 6.84
CA GLY A 59 0.39 10.10 7.36
C GLY A 59 -0.73 10.09 6.33
N ILE A 60 -1.06 8.93 5.80
CA ILE A 60 -2.20 8.71 4.90
C ILE A 60 -3.34 8.14 5.76
N TYR A 61 -4.41 8.91 5.94
CA TYR A 61 -5.55 8.47 6.75
C TYR A 61 -6.59 7.68 5.95
N THR A 62 -6.84 8.10 4.70
CA THR A 62 -7.82 7.46 3.82
C THR A 62 -7.18 7.17 2.47
N THR A 63 -6.64 5.97 2.33
CA THR A 63 -5.96 5.54 1.10
C THR A 63 -6.90 5.51 -0.11
N SER A 64 -8.15 5.10 0.06
CA SER A 64 -9.16 5.10 -1.00
C SER A 64 -9.40 6.51 -1.56
N GLN A 65 -9.38 7.54 -0.72
CA GLN A 65 -9.46 8.94 -1.17
C GLN A 65 -8.22 9.34 -1.97
N LEU A 66 -7.02 8.97 -1.50
CA LEU A 66 -5.77 9.22 -2.23
C LEU A 66 -5.79 8.54 -3.61
N LYS A 67 -6.23 7.28 -3.69
CA LYS A 67 -6.42 6.57 -4.97
C LYS A 67 -7.40 7.28 -5.90
N GLY A 68 -8.51 7.75 -5.34
CA GLY A 68 -9.49 8.54 -6.08
C GLY A 68 -8.87 9.81 -6.70
N LEU A 69 -8.08 10.55 -5.92
CA LEU A 69 -7.35 11.72 -6.42
C LEU A 69 -6.33 11.35 -7.51
N LEU A 70 -5.56 10.29 -7.30
CA LEU A 70 -4.57 9.85 -8.28
C LEU A 70 -5.21 9.36 -9.59
N SER A 71 -6.44 8.86 -9.57
CA SER A 71 -7.10 8.31 -10.74
C SER A 71 -7.34 9.34 -11.86
N VAL A 72 -7.39 10.63 -11.53
CA VAL A 72 -7.61 11.72 -12.49
C VAL A 72 -6.32 12.32 -13.03
N LEU A 73 -5.14 11.88 -12.56
CA LEU A 73 -3.84 12.34 -13.00
C LEU A 73 -3.28 11.45 -14.13
N ASP A 74 -2.45 12.05 -14.97
CA ASP A 74 -1.71 11.37 -16.04
C ASP A 74 -0.66 10.38 -15.52
N ASN A 75 -0.04 9.63 -16.43
CA ASN A 75 0.93 8.58 -16.10
C ASN A 75 2.24 9.09 -15.47
N THR A 76 2.58 10.36 -15.65
CA THR A 76 3.76 10.98 -15.04
C THR A 76 3.33 12.11 -14.11
N ILE A 77 3.62 11.92 -12.83
CA ILE A 77 3.26 12.88 -11.79
C ILE A 77 4.51 13.44 -11.10
N LYS A 78 4.41 14.70 -10.69
CA LYS A 78 5.33 15.32 -9.74
C LYS A 78 4.67 15.31 -8.37
N VAL A 79 5.43 14.91 -7.37
CA VAL A 79 5.00 14.90 -5.97
C VAL A 79 5.86 15.88 -5.19
N GLU A 80 5.24 16.76 -4.46
CA GLU A 80 5.90 17.77 -3.62
C GLU A 80 5.26 17.78 -2.24
N GLU A 81 6.08 17.86 -1.22
CA GLU A 81 5.58 18.16 0.12
C GLU A 81 5.30 19.65 0.23
N VAL A 82 4.15 20.00 0.73
CA VAL A 82 3.77 21.35 1.14
C VAL A 82 3.28 21.30 2.57
N THR A 83 3.17 22.44 3.24
CA THR A 83 2.81 22.46 4.67
C THR A 83 1.54 21.64 4.96
N GLY A 84 1.73 20.47 5.58
CA GLY A 84 0.66 19.56 5.99
C GLY A 84 -0.04 18.81 4.86
N ALA A 85 0.52 18.79 3.65
CA ALA A 85 -0.09 18.12 2.51
C ALA A 85 0.95 17.57 1.52
N LEU A 86 0.56 16.57 0.74
CA LEU A 86 1.22 16.17 -0.48
C LEU A 86 0.52 16.80 -1.68
N LYS A 87 1.28 17.50 -2.50
CA LYS A 87 0.81 18.07 -3.74
C LYS A 87 1.21 17.16 -4.90
N PHE A 88 0.23 16.73 -5.63
CA PHE A 88 0.38 15.94 -6.85
C PHE A 88 0.08 16.80 -8.06
N SER A 89 0.90 16.74 -9.08
CA SER A 89 0.67 17.52 -10.31
C SER A 89 1.14 16.74 -11.55
N ASP A 90 0.43 16.95 -12.64
CA ASP A 90 0.79 16.56 -14.00
C ASP A 90 0.84 17.78 -14.93
N LYS A 91 0.70 17.57 -16.24
CA LYS A 91 0.77 18.65 -17.24
C LYS A 91 -0.35 19.69 -17.14
N GLY A 92 -1.51 19.31 -16.61
CA GLY A 92 -2.70 20.15 -16.59
C GLY A 92 -3.41 20.25 -15.25
N THR A 93 -3.12 19.32 -14.34
CA THR A 93 -3.86 19.15 -13.10
C THR A 93 -2.95 19.31 -11.88
N LYS A 94 -3.48 19.92 -10.84
CA LYS A 94 -2.81 20.04 -9.53
C LYS A 94 -3.80 19.65 -8.45
N MET A 95 -3.39 18.77 -7.55
CA MET A 95 -4.20 18.29 -6.43
C MET A 95 -3.40 18.32 -5.15
N GLN A 96 -4.09 18.41 -4.04
CA GLN A 96 -3.49 18.32 -2.72
C GLN A 96 -4.22 17.24 -1.91
N TYR A 97 -3.44 16.40 -1.25
CA TYR A 97 -3.92 15.44 -0.26
C TYR A 97 -3.42 15.88 1.11
N MET A 98 -4.36 16.14 2.03
CA MET A 98 -4.03 16.57 3.39
C MET A 98 -3.47 15.39 4.18
N LEU A 99 -2.32 15.60 4.80
CA LEU A 99 -1.67 14.58 5.63
C LEU A 99 -2.31 14.53 7.02
N ALA A 100 -2.41 13.34 7.55
CA ALA A 100 -2.83 13.11 8.92
C ALA A 100 -1.66 13.26 9.90
N ALA A 101 -1.98 13.71 11.10
CA ALA A 101 -0.99 13.71 12.17
C ALA A 101 -0.60 12.27 12.54
N PRO A 102 0.67 12.01 12.87
CA PRO A 102 1.12 10.65 13.24
C PRO A 102 0.30 10.01 14.37
N SER A 103 -0.23 10.82 15.28
CA SER A 103 -1.02 10.35 16.41
C SER A 103 -2.36 9.71 16.08
N VAL A 104 -2.89 9.94 14.86
CA VAL A 104 -4.17 9.35 14.41
C VAL A 104 -3.96 8.15 13.48
N ILE A 105 -2.72 7.85 13.10
CA ILE A 105 -2.39 6.67 12.31
C ILE A 105 -2.19 5.48 13.26
N PRO A 106 -2.76 4.31 12.94
CA PRO A 106 -2.56 3.10 13.74
C PRO A 106 -1.08 2.77 13.92
N GLN A 107 -0.67 2.54 15.15
CA GLN A 107 0.69 2.11 15.43
C GLN A 107 0.84 0.63 15.14
N VAL A 108 1.80 0.31 14.29
CA VAL A 108 2.11 -1.07 13.90
C VAL A 108 3.12 -1.64 14.89
N PRO A 109 2.82 -2.75 15.57
CA PRO A 109 3.73 -3.35 16.54
C PRO A 109 4.99 -3.88 15.87
N ASP A 110 6.11 -3.79 16.58
CA ASP A 110 7.34 -4.44 16.14
C ASP A 110 7.28 -5.94 16.42
N LEU A 111 7.37 -6.73 15.35
CA LEU A 111 7.58 -8.16 15.49
C LEU A 111 9.04 -8.41 15.85
N LYS A 112 9.30 -8.64 17.14
CA LYS A 112 10.67 -8.91 17.64
C LYS A 112 11.21 -10.25 17.15
N GLN A 113 10.34 -11.22 16.89
CA GLN A 113 10.71 -12.55 16.42
C GLN A 113 9.50 -13.19 15.70
N LEU A 114 9.74 -13.71 14.51
CA LEU A 114 8.74 -14.55 13.85
C LEU A 114 8.68 -15.90 14.56
N PRO A 115 7.49 -16.48 14.73
CA PRO A 115 7.38 -17.84 15.26
C PRO A 115 8.08 -18.83 14.31
N PRO A 116 8.59 -19.95 14.80
CA PRO A 116 9.10 -21.00 13.92
C PRO A 116 7.96 -21.53 13.04
N PHE A 117 8.17 -21.53 11.72
CA PHE A 117 7.19 -22.10 10.80
C PHE A 117 7.39 -23.60 10.69
N ASN A 118 6.32 -24.36 10.85
CA ASN A 118 6.34 -25.83 10.70
C ASN A 118 6.17 -26.26 9.24
N VAL A 119 5.67 -25.37 8.39
CA VAL A 119 5.41 -25.63 6.97
C VAL A 119 5.87 -24.43 6.16
N GLU A 120 6.58 -24.69 5.08
CA GLU A 120 6.97 -23.72 4.07
C GLU A 120 6.41 -24.16 2.72
N VAL A 121 5.70 -23.26 2.03
CA VAL A 121 5.09 -23.54 0.73
C VAL A 121 5.57 -22.52 -0.28
N THR A 122 6.18 -23.00 -1.37
CA THR A 122 6.56 -22.15 -2.49
C THR A 122 5.43 -22.07 -3.50
N LEU A 123 4.91 -20.85 -3.74
CA LEU A 123 3.87 -20.60 -4.71
C LEU A 123 4.51 -20.03 -5.98
N ASN A 124 4.25 -20.63 -7.13
CA ASN A 124 4.67 -20.09 -8.43
C ASN A 124 3.58 -19.25 -9.07
N ASP A 125 3.94 -18.49 -10.11
CA ASP A 125 3.02 -17.59 -10.80
C ASP A 125 1.82 -18.30 -11.42
N GLU A 126 1.99 -19.53 -11.91
CA GLU A 126 0.91 -20.35 -12.45
C GLU A 126 -0.14 -20.67 -11.38
N PHE A 127 0.33 -21.09 -10.21
CA PHE A 127 -0.54 -21.36 -9.07
C PHE A 127 -1.29 -20.11 -8.63
N VAL A 128 -0.59 -18.97 -8.45
CA VAL A 128 -1.20 -17.70 -8.04
C VAL A 128 -2.26 -17.25 -9.03
N ASN A 129 -1.97 -17.29 -10.33
CA ASN A 129 -2.93 -16.92 -11.38
C ASN A 129 -4.17 -17.84 -11.40
N LYS A 130 -3.96 -19.13 -11.18
CA LYS A 130 -5.06 -20.12 -11.11
C LYS A 130 -5.92 -19.90 -9.88
N PHE A 131 -5.29 -19.60 -8.74
CA PHE A 131 -5.98 -19.27 -7.50
C PHE A 131 -6.86 -18.02 -7.63
N ILE A 132 -6.32 -16.94 -8.20
CA ILE A 132 -7.06 -15.68 -8.43
C ILE A 132 -8.28 -15.93 -9.32
N LYS A 133 -8.12 -16.69 -10.42
CA LYS A 133 -9.23 -17.04 -11.30
C LYS A 133 -10.28 -17.89 -10.60
N SER A 134 -9.85 -18.86 -9.78
CA SER A 134 -10.77 -19.73 -9.04
C SER A 134 -11.56 -18.96 -7.98
N LYS A 135 -10.89 -18.03 -7.27
CA LYS A 135 -11.60 -17.14 -6.32
C LYS A 135 -12.65 -16.28 -7.03
N GLY A 136 -12.32 -15.73 -8.19
CA GLY A 136 -13.28 -14.97 -8.99
C GLY A 136 -14.50 -15.76 -9.44
N ALA A 137 -14.35 -17.07 -9.67
CA ALA A 137 -15.44 -17.98 -10.03
C ALA A 137 -16.27 -18.45 -8.81
N LEU A 138 -15.69 -18.40 -7.60
CA LEU A 138 -16.30 -18.84 -6.35
C LEU A 138 -16.44 -17.64 -5.40
N SER A 139 -17.26 -16.66 -5.78
CA SER A 139 -17.43 -15.39 -5.04
C SER A 139 -17.87 -15.59 -3.58
N ASP A 140 -18.62 -16.66 -3.33
CA ASP A 140 -19.20 -16.97 -2.01
C ASP A 140 -18.29 -17.82 -1.10
N ALA A 141 -17.07 -18.15 -1.58
CA ALA A 141 -16.12 -18.92 -0.79
C ALA A 141 -15.25 -17.99 0.07
N ASP A 142 -15.40 -18.08 1.38
CA ASP A 142 -14.63 -17.28 2.36
C ASP A 142 -13.33 -17.96 2.78
N THR A 143 -13.19 -19.26 2.54
CA THR A 143 -12.06 -20.06 2.99
C THR A 143 -11.48 -20.90 1.88
N PHE A 144 -10.14 -20.92 1.79
CA PHE A 144 -9.38 -21.78 0.89
C PHE A 144 -8.40 -22.60 1.70
N THR A 145 -8.35 -23.90 1.41
CA THR A 145 -7.45 -24.83 2.09
C THR A 145 -6.35 -25.27 1.14
N PHE A 146 -5.10 -25.15 1.58
CA PHE A 146 -3.94 -25.72 0.91
C PHE A 146 -3.62 -27.06 1.54
N THR A 147 -3.59 -28.11 0.72
CA THR A 147 -3.23 -29.46 1.17
C THR A 147 -1.93 -29.85 0.47
N CYS A 148 -0.92 -30.26 1.24
CA CYS A 148 0.39 -30.75 0.78
C CYS A 148 0.42 -32.26 0.81
#